data_cb3d106b73987dc852966313c2d28e27
#
_entry.id   cb3d106b73987dc852966313c2d28e27
#
_cell.length_a   1.000
_cell.length_b   1.000
_cell.length_c   1.000
_cell.angle_alpha   90.00
_cell.angle_beta   90.00
_cell.angle_gamma   90.00
#
_symmetry.space_group_name_H-M   'P 1'
#
loop_
_entity.id
_entity.type
_entity.pdbx_description
1 polymer ?
#
loop_
_entity_poly.entity_id
_entity_poly.type
_entity_poly.pdbx_seq_one_letter_code
_entity_poly.pdbx_strand_id
1 'polypeptide(L)'
;MALFLAMLVFSNPLVFFSQISYATDTITQSQPLLDGSTLVSKEGTFELGFFTPGNSPNHYVGIWFKNIPMRTVVWVANRDNPAKDKSNMLSLSKDGNLILLGKNRSLIWSTNATIAVSNPVVQLLDNGNLVIREEKDDNMDNEENFVWQSFDYPCDTQLQGMKLGWNLKTGLNRYLTAWKNWEDPSSGDFTSGLKLGTNPELVISKGSNEYYRSGPWNGIFSSGVFGFSPNPLFEYKYVQNEDEVYVRYTLKNSSVISIIVLNQTLFLRQRITWIPHTRTWSVYQSLPQDSCDVYNVCGAYGNCMINASPVCQCLEGFKPKSPQDWNQMDWTKGCVRSEPWSCGVKNKDGFRLIAGMKMPDTTHSWINRSMTLEDCKAKCLKNCSCTAFANMDTGGGGSGCSIWFGDLVDLRISESGQDLYVRMAISGTGKDNENGTWTEEKDDGGQENLELPFFDLATIINATNNFSIDNKLGEGGFGPGTMLDGHEIAVKRLSKSSGQGLKEFKNEVILCAKLQHRNLVKVLGCCVEGEEKMLLYEYMPNRSLDSFIFDPAQSKLLDWPTRFNILCAIARGLLYLHQDSRLRIIHRDLKASNILLDNNMNPKISDFGLAKMCGGDQVEGNTNRIVGT
;
A
#
# COMPACT_ATOMS: atom_id res chain seq x y z
N MET A 1 -83.25 -35.37 -33.30
CA MET A 1 -82.49 -36.47 -33.90
C MET A 1 -81.16 -35.86 -34.37
N ALA A 2 -80.16 -35.84 -33.51
CA ALA A 2 -78.84 -35.36 -33.85
C ALA A 2 -77.83 -36.20 -33.05
N LEU A 3 -77.03 -36.94 -33.78
CA LEU A 3 -75.91 -37.71 -33.25
C LEU A 3 -74.81 -36.77 -32.79
N PHE A 4 -74.36 -36.84 -31.51
CA PHE A 4 -73.14 -36.29 -31.02
C PHE A 4 -72.06 -37.35 -31.06
N LEU A 5 -71.08 -37.16 -31.94
CA LEU A 5 -69.84 -37.91 -32.00
C LEU A 5 -68.89 -37.41 -30.94
N ALA A 6 -68.57 -38.21 -29.96
CA ALA A 6 -67.51 -37.87 -28.95
C ALA A 6 -66.14 -38.23 -29.51
N MET A 7 -65.33 -37.27 -29.84
CA MET A 7 -63.90 -37.45 -30.07
C MET A 7 -63.14 -37.48 -28.71
N LEU A 8 -62.66 -38.65 -28.34
CA LEU A 8 -61.70 -38.86 -27.28
C LEU A 8 -60.32 -38.45 -27.78
N VAL A 9 -59.85 -37.28 -27.35
CA VAL A 9 -58.47 -36.83 -27.54
C VAL A 9 -57.62 -37.45 -26.42
N PHE A 10 -56.85 -38.47 -26.77
CA PHE A 10 -55.77 -38.97 -25.91
C PHE A 10 -54.66 -37.91 -25.84
N SER A 11 -54.63 -37.09 -24.80
CA SER A 11 -53.47 -36.25 -24.46
C SER A 11 -52.47 -37.15 -23.73
N ASN A 12 -51.40 -37.53 -24.43
CA ASN A 12 -50.20 -38.06 -23.81
C ASN A 12 -49.52 -36.93 -23.05
N PRO A 13 -49.36 -36.97 -21.71
CA PRO A 13 -48.48 -36.05 -21.02
C PRO A 13 -47.06 -36.50 -21.33
N LEU A 14 -46.38 -35.80 -22.25
CA LEU A 14 -44.93 -35.81 -22.34
C LEU A 14 -44.40 -35.23 -21.02
N VAL A 15 -44.12 -36.12 -20.07
CA VAL A 15 -43.36 -35.78 -18.87
C VAL A 15 -41.94 -35.47 -19.34
N PHE A 16 -41.65 -34.18 -19.54
CA PHE A 16 -40.28 -33.71 -19.61
C PHE A 16 -39.65 -33.97 -18.25
N PHE A 17 -38.95 -35.09 -18.10
CA PHE A 17 -37.92 -35.20 -17.09
C PHE A 17 -36.84 -34.19 -17.47
N SER A 18 -36.93 -32.98 -16.95
CA SER A 18 -35.77 -32.14 -16.83
C SER A 18 -34.81 -32.90 -15.92
N GLN A 19 -33.82 -33.57 -16.50
CA GLN A 19 -32.65 -33.97 -15.73
C GLN A 19 -32.08 -32.69 -15.12
N ILE A 20 -32.37 -32.48 -13.86
CA ILE A 20 -31.63 -31.52 -13.04
C ILE A 20 -30.22 -32.12 -12.98
N SER A 21 -29.36 -31.71 -13.90
CA SER A 21 -27.95 -32.01 -13.85
C SER A 21 -27.42 -31.26 -12.65
N TYR A 22 -27.32 -31.91 -11.50
CA TYR A 22 -26.52 -31.42 -10.41
C TYR A 22 -25.08 -31.37 -10.92
N ALA A 23 -24.54 -30.16 -11.05
CA ALA A 23 -23.13 -30.01 -11.31
C ALA A 23 -22.38 -30.73 -10.18
N THR A 24 -21.56 -31.71 -10.51
CA THR A 24 -20.76 -32.43 -9.52
C THR A 24 -19.57 -31.56 -9.13
N ASP A 25 -19.20 -31.59 -7.85
CA ASP A 25 -17.98 -30.93 -7.31
C ASP A 25 -16.81 -31.90 -7.20
N THR A 26 -16.99 -33.16 -7.66
CA THR A 26 -16.01 -34.23 -7.47
C THR A 26 -15.68 -34.97 -8.76
N ILE A 27 -14.44 -35.46 -8.85
CA ILE A 27 -13.96 -36.42 -9.86
C ILE A 27 -13.59 -37.71 -9.13
N THR A 28 -14.10 -38.85 -9.65
CA THR A 28 -13.77 -40.19 -9.16
C THR A 28 -13.07 -40.98 -10.27
N GLN A 29 -12.58 -42.19 -9.94
CA GLN A 29 -11.99 -43.08 -10.96
C GLN A 29 -12.96 -43.46 -12.08
N SER A 30 -14.27 -43.54 -11.78
CA SER A 30 -15.31 -43.88 -12.73
C SER A 30 -15.90 -42.69 -13.48
N GLN A 31 -15.68 -41.48 -13.01
CA GLN A 31 -16.25 -40.25 -13.55
C GLN A 31 -15.18 -39.21 -13.85
N PRO A 32 -14.47 -39.32 -14.99
CA PRO A 32 -13.49 -38.32 -15.43
C PRO A 32 -14.18 -37.07 -15.96
N LEU A 33 -13.47 -35.94 -15.94
CA LEU A 33 -13.89 -34.69 -16.56
C LEU A 33 -13.37 -34.62 -18.00
N LEU A 34 -14.29 -34.54 -18.96
CA LEU A 34 -13.96 -34.43 -20.39
C LEU A 34 -13.87 -32.97 -20.83
N ASP A 35 -13.12 -32.73 -21.89
CA ASP A 35 -13.06 -31.41 -22.53
C ASP A 35 -14.47 -30.98 -22.97
N GLY A 36 -14.89 -29.77 -22.60
CA GLY A 36 -16.25 -29.25 -22.78
C GLY A 36 -17.19 -29.47 -21.58
N SER A 37 -16.78 -30.24 -20.56
CA SER A 37 -17.48 -30.35 -19.27
C SER A 37 -16.77 -29.53 -18.19
N THR A 38 -17.50 -29.19 -17.12
CA THR A 38 -16.98 -28.46 -15.97
C THR A 38 -17.38 -29.10 -14.66
N LEU A 39 -16.55 -28.95 -13.66
CA LEU A 39 -16.78 -29.26 -12.27
C LEU A 39 -17.13 -27.96 -11.54
N VAL A 40 -18.13 -27.96 -10.68
CA VAL A 40 -18.57 -26.75 -9.98
C VAL A 40 -18.52 -26.98 -8.48
N SER A 41 -17.94 -26.07 -7.72
CA SER A 41 -17.92 -26.15 -6.26
C SER A 41 -19.34 -26.14 -5.68
N LYS A 42 -19.53 -26.69 -4.49
CA LYS A 42 -20.85 -27.00 -3.90
C LYS A 42 -21.78 -25.78 -3.86
N GLU A 43 -21.27 -24.60 -3.48
CA GLU A 43 -22.04 -23.34 -3.44
C GLU A 43 -22.04 -22.59 -4.78
N GLY A 44 -21.35 -23.11 -5.79
CA GLY A 44 -21.32 -22.53 -7.13
C GLY A 44 -20.39 -21.33 -7.27
N THR A 45 -19.42 -21.16 -6.38
CA THR A 45 -18.48 -20.03 -6.41
C THR A 45 -17.40 -20.22 -7.47
N PHE A 46 -16.83 -21.42 -7.57
CA PHE A 46 -15.75 -21.74 -8.49
C PHE A 46 -16.15 -22.83 -9.50
N GLU A 47 -15.47 -22.81 -10.62
CA GLU A 47 -15.62 -23.77 -11.70
C GLU A 47 -14.24 -24.23 -12.18
N LEU A 48 -14.06 -25.54 -12.34
CA LEU A 48 -12.89 -26.18 -12.94
C LEU A 48 -13.24 -26.71 -14.31
N GLY A 49 -12.42 -26.52 -15.29
CA GLY A 49 -12.64 -27.06 -16.63
C GLY A 49 -11.51 -26.75 -17.59
N PHE A 50 -11.75 -27.05 -18.85
CA PHE A 50 -10.82 -26.74 -19.93
C PHE A 50 -11.06 -25.33 -20.46
N PHE A 51 -9.97 -24.62 -20.75
CA PHE A 51 -10.04 -23.28 -21.32
C PHE A 51 -8.88 -23.00 -22.28
N THR A 52 -9.09 -21.98 -23.10
CA THR A 52 -8.10 -21.44 -24.02
C THR A 52 -7.95 -19.97 -23.70
N PRO A 53 -6.76 -19.48 -23.33
CA PRO A 53 -6.54 -18.06 -23.05
C PRO A 53 -6.41 -17.27 -24.36
N GLY A 54 -7.16 -16.17 -24.48
CA GLY A 54 -7.13 -15.29 -25.66
C GLY A 54 -7.29 -16.02 -26.98
N ASN A 55 -6.37 -15.80 -27.92
CA ASN A 55 -6.32 -16.45 -29.22
C ASN A 55 -5.29 -17.62 -29.27
N SER A 56 -4.89 -18.13 -28.12
CA SER A 56 -3.92 -19.23 -28.04
C SER A 56 -4.45 -20.50 -28.71
N PRO A 57 -3.64 -21.28 -29.42
CA PRO A 57 -4.04 -22.61 -29.89
C PRO A 57 -3.96 -23.68 -28.80
N ASN A 58 -3.49 -23.32 -27.63
CA ASN A 58 -3.23 -24.23 -26.52
C ASN A 58 -4.42 -24.37 -25.60
N HIS A 59 -4.62 -25.58 -25.02
CA HIS A 59 -5.67 -25.90 -24.08
C HIS A 59 -5.08 -26.17 -22.69
N TYR A 60 -5.77 -25.65 -21.68
CA TYR A 60 -5.34 -25.76 -20.28
C TYR A 60 -6.52 -26.22 -19.41
N VAL A 61 -6.20 -26.87 -18.29
CA VAL A 61 -7.14 -27.11 -17.19
C VAL A 61 -6.93 -26.03 -16.15
N GLY A 62 -8.01 -25.33 -15.78
CA GLY A 62 -7.92 -24.24 -14.81
C GLY A 62 -9.15 -24.08 -13.95
N ILE A 63 -9.03 -23.30 -12.91
CA ILE A 63 -10.08 -22.90 -11.98
C ILE A 63 -10.35 -21.40 -12.16
N TRP A 64 -11.63 -21.03 -12.20
CA TRP A 64 -12.08 -19.64 -12.31
C TRP A 64 -13.33 -19.38 -11.47
N PHE A 65 -13.65 -18.11 -11.25
CA PHE A 65 -14.92 -17.72 -10.62
C PHE A 65 -16.08 -17.96 -11.58
N LYS A 66 -17.05 -18.77 -11.16
CA LYS A 66 -18.24 -19.08 -11.97
C LYS A 66 -19.17 -17.87 -12.15
N ASN A 67 -19.35 -17.09 -11.09
CA ASN A 67 -20.31 -15.99 -11.04
C ASN A 67 -19.73 -14.64 -11.55
N ILE A 68 -18.50 -14.62 -12.04
CA ILE A 68 -17.89 -13.42 -12.65
C ILE A 68 -18.00 -13.56 -14.18
N PRO A 69 -18.70 -12.64 -14.87
CA PRO A 69 -18.96 -12.77 -16.32
C PRO A 69 -17.70 -12.84 -17.17
N MET A 70 -16.65 -12.13 -16.76
CA MET A 70 -15.34 -12.24 -17.38
C MET A 70 -14.56 -13.38 -16.71
N ARG A 71 -14.27 -14.45 -17.48
CA ARG A 71 -13.54 -15.60 -16.94
C ARG A 71 -12.22 -15.18 -16.30
N THR A 72 -12.21 -15.14 -14.98
CA THR A 72 -11.02 -14.82 -14.17
C THR A 72 -10.41 -16.11 -13.68
N VAL A 73 -9.40 -16.60 -14.39
CA VAL A 73 -8.70 -17.85 -14.05
C VAL A 73 -7.77 -17.56 -12.87
N VAL A 74 -7.86 -18.39 -11.83
CA VAL A 74 -7.09 -18.23 -10.59
C VAL A 74 -6.03 -19.31 -10.37
N TRP A 75 -6.15 -20.43 -11.10
CA TRP A 75 -5.20 -21.53 -11.06
C TRP A 75 -5.19 -22.33 -12.38
N VAL A 76 -4.03 -22.88 -12.76
CA VAL A 76 -3.84 -23.66 -13.98
C VAL A 76 -2.98 -24.88 -13.68
N ALA A 77 -3.48 -26.09 -13.99
CA ALA A 77 -2.77 -27.34 -13.74
C ALA A 77 -1.53 -27.50 -14.64
N ASN A 78 -1.75 -27.45 -15.93
CA ASN A 78 -0.73 -27.76 -16.96
C ASN A 78 -0.14 -26.50 -17.60
N ARG A 79 0.12 -25.45 -16.80
CA ARG A 79 0.54 -24.12 -17.30
C ARG A 79 1.79 -24.18 -18.19
N ASP A 80 2.76 -25.01 -17.84
CA ASP A 80 4.03 -25.12 -18.57
C ASP A 80 4.05 -26.27 -19.61
N ASN A 81 2.98 -27.08 -19.66
CA ASN A 81 2.80 -28.16 -20.64
C ASN A 81 1.38 -28.17 -21.23
N PRO A 82 1.08 -27.27 -22.18
CA PRO A 82 -0.25 -27.16 -22.74
C PRO A 82 -0.67 -28.36 -23.58
N ALA A 83 -1.96 -28.71 -23.52
CA ALA A 83 -2.58 -29.63 -24.45
C ALA A 83 -2.74 -28.96 -25.83
N LYS A 84 -2.60 -29.75 -26.92
CA LYS A 84 -2.59 -29.22 -28.29
C LYS A 84 -3.89 -29.44 -29.05
N ASP A 85 -4.82 -30.22 -28.49
CA ASP A 85 -6.11 -30.51 -29.10
C ASP A 85 -7.23 -30.55 -28.04
N LYS A 86 -8.49 -30.78 -28.49
CA LYS A 86 -9.68 -30.82 -27.63
C LYS A 86 -10.10 -32.21 -27.18
N SER A 87 -9.28 -33.23 -27.40
CA SER A 87 -9.57 -34.59 -26.99
C SER A 87 -8.97 -34.95 -25.63
N ASN A 88 -9.03 -34.01 -24.69
CA ASN A 88 -8.37 -34.13 -23.39
C ASN A 88 -9.33 -34.67 -22.33
N MET A 89 -8.75 -35.33 -21.33
CA MET A 89 -9.49 -35.91 -20.22
C MET A 89 -8.73 -35.74 -18.92
N LEU A 90 -9.38 -35.15 -17.93
CA LEU A 90 -8.86 -35.09 -16.56
C LEU A 90 -9.47 -36.24 -15.77
N SER A 91 -8.65 -37.13 -15.24
CA SER A 91 -9.13 -38.33 -14.56
C SER A 91 -8.27 -38.70 -13.35
N LEU A 92 -8.86 -39.48 -12.45
CA LEU A 92 -8.15 -40.03 -11.30
C LEU A 92 -7.54 -41.37 -11.70
N SER A 93 -6.23 -41.52 -11.60
CA SER A 93 -5.51 -42.76 -11.92
C SER A 93 -5.70 -43.83 -10.84
N LYS A 94 -5.29 -45.06 -11.12
CA LYS A 94 -5.42 -46.20 -10.17
C LYS A 94 -4.59 -46.00 -8.88
N ASP A 95 -3.50 -45.30 -8.99
CA ASP A 95 -2.61 -44.92 -7.88
C ASP A 95 -3.06 -43.62 -7.18
N GLY A 96 -4.25 -43.12 -7.48
CA GLY A 96 -4.88 -41.99 -6.82
C GLY A 96 -4.43 -40.62 -7.31
N ASN A 97 -3.55 -40.52 -8.29
CA ASN A 97 -3.11 -39.24 -8.83
C ASN A 97 -4.13 -38.66 -9.80
N LEU A 98 -4.37 -37.35 -9.74
CA LEU A 98 -5.10 -36.61 -10.75
C LEU A 98 -4.19 -36.44 -11.97
N ILE A 99 -4.64 -36.93 -13.14
CA ILE A 99 -3.86 -36.93 -14.37
C ILE A 99 -4.63 -36.27 -15.51
N LEU A 100 -3.92 -35.49 -16.30
CA LEU A 100 -4.42 -34.94 -17.57
C LEU A 100 -3.89 -35.79 -18.72
N LEU A 101 -4.79 -36.40 -19.45
CA LEU A 101 -4.51 -37.21 -20.61
C LEU A 101 -4.95 -36.50 -21.89
N GLY A 102 -4.06 -36.49 -22.87
CA GLY A 102 -4.34 -35.99 -24.21
C GLY A 102 -4.75 -37.12 -25.17
N LYS A 103 -4.68 -36.83 -26.47
CA LYS A 103 -4.95 -37.78 -27.53
C LYS A 103 -4.11 -39.05 -27.34
N ASN A 104 -4.75 -40.20 -27.61
CA ASN A 104 -4.14 -41.52 -27.43
C ASN A 104 -3.72 -41.84 -25.99
N ARG A 105 -4.33 -41.19 -24.98
CA ARG A 105 -4.01 -41.32 -23.55
C ARG A 105 -2.59 -40.96 -23.18
N SER A 106 -1.97 -40.09 -23.95
CA SER A 106 -0.63 -39.54 -23.59
C SER A 106 -0.75 -38.70 -22.32
N LEU A 107 0.15 -38.89 -21.36
CA LEU A 107 0.19 -38.13 -20.12
C LEU A 107 0.74 -36.72 -20.41
N ILE A 108 -0.07 -35.70 -20.11
CA ILE A 108 0.30 -34.29 -20.24
C ILE A 108 0.73 -33.74 -18.88
N TRP A 109 -0.01 -34.03 -17.82
CA TRP A 109 0.24 -33.52 -16.48
C TRP A 109 -0.27 -34.50 -15.41
N SER A 110 0.35 -34.47 -14.22
CA SER A 110 -0.04 -35.29 -13.06
C SER A 110 0.29 -34.54 -11.76
N THR A 111 -0.50 -34.83 -10.71
CA THR A 111 -0.22 -34.33 -9.34
C THR A 111 1.08 -34.89 -8.77
N ASN A 112 1.55 -36.06 -9.24
CA ASN A 112 2.77 -36.73 -8.78
C ASN A 112 2.88 -36.83 -7.25
N ALA A 113 1.77 -37.05 -6.58
CA ALA A 113 1.71 -37.18 -5.13
C ALA A 113 1.84 -38.64 -4.71
N THR A 114 2.43 -38.89 -3.55
CA THR A 114 2.38 -40.19 -2.90
C THR A 114 1.05 -40.33 -2.21
N ILE A 115 0.11 -41.06 -2.82
CA ILE A 115 -1.27 -41.21 -2.33
C ILE A 115 -1.35 -42.46 -1.45
N ALA A 116 -1.69 -42.31 -0.18
CA ALA A 116 -1.81 -43.36 0.80
C ALA A 116 -3.24 -43.55 1.34
N VAL A 117 -4.26 -43.26 0.50
CA VAL A 117 -5.67 -43.40 0.86
C VAL A 117 -6.37 -44.48 0.01
N SER A 118 -7.35 -45.18 0.59
CA SER A 118 -7.97 -46.37 -0.05
C SER A 118 -8.92 -45.98 -1.16
N ASN A 119 -9.69 -44.90 -0.99
CA ASN A 119 -10.69 -44.44 -1.97
C ASN A 119 -10.47 -42.94 -2.22
N PRO A 120 -9.49 -42.55 -3.04
CA PRO A 120 -9.23 -41.15 -3.33
C PRO A 120 -10.36 -40.53 -4.16
N VAL A 121 -10.71 -39.28 -3.81
CA VAL A 121 -11.63 -38.44 -4.57
C VAL A 121 -11.01 -37.08 -4.75
N VAL A 122 -11.20 -36.50 -5.93
CA VAL A 122 -10.81 -35.09 -6.21
C VAL A 122 -12.04 -34.23 -6.00
N GLN A 123 -11.91 -33.14 -5.25
CA GLN A 123 -13.01 -32.23 -4.97
C GLN A 123 -12.59 -30.77 -5.14
N LEU A 124 -13.46 -29.97 -5.77
CA LEU A 124 -13.33 -28.51 -5.86
C LEU A 124 -14.09 -27.86 -4.70
N LEU A 125 -13.37 -27.23 -3.79
CA LEU A 125 -13.95 -26.56 -2.63
C LEU A 125 -14.43 -25.13 -2.96
N ASP A 126 -15.33 -24.58 -2.12
CA ASP A 126 -15.89 -23.23 -2.31
C ASP A 126 -14.92 -22.08 -2.02
N ASN A 127 -13.73 -22.37 -1.51
CA ASN A 127 -12.61 -21.43 -1.41
C ASN A 127 -11.71 -21.40 -2.67
N GLY A 128 -11.99 -22.26 -3.68
CA GLY A 128 -11.22 -22.40 -4.92
C GLY A 128 -10.07 -23.39 -4.85
N ASN A 129 -9.91 -24.11 -3.73
CA ASN A 129 -8.91 -25.16 -3.59
C ASN A 129 -9.39 -26.47 -4.24
N LEU A 130 -8.60 -27.05 -5.13
CA LEU A 130 -8.82 -28.40 -5.65
C LEU A 130 -8.01 -29.37 -4.81
N VAL A 131 -8.66 -30.34 -4.18
CA VAL A 131 -8.02 -31.23 -3.22
C VAL A 131 -8.17 -32.70 -3.63
N ILE A 132 -7.21 -33.54 -3.24
CA ILE A 132 -7.32 -34.99 -3.22
C ILE A 132 -7.45 -35.43 -1.76
N ARG A 133 -8.51 -36.14 -1.41
CA ARG A 133 -8.79 -36.64 -0.08
C ARG A 133 -9.42 -38.04 -0.12
N GLU A 134 -9.61 -38.65 1.02
CA GLU A 134 -10.38 -39.89 1.12
C GLU A 134 -11.88 -39.60 1.04
N GLU A 135 -12.63 -40.39 0.30
CA GLU A 135 -14.08 -40.21 0.03
C GLU A 135 -14.92 -40.20 1.32
N LYS A 136 -14.53 -41.01 2.31
CA LYS A 136 -15.28 -41.21 3.57
C LYS A 136 -14.93 -40.21 4.68
N ASP A 137 -14.12 -39.18 4.37
CA ASP A 137 -13.76 -38.19 5.36
C ASP A 137 -14.90 -37.17 5.52
N ASP A 138 -15.57 -37.22 6.68
CA ASP A 138 -16.68 -36.33 7.01
C ASP A 138 -16.23 -34.89 7.35
N ASN A 139 -14.93 -34.65 7.61
CA ASN A 139 -14.38 -33.35 7.94
C ASN A 139 -13.76 -32.68 6.69
N MET A 140 -14.65 -32.14 5.82
CA MET A 140 -14.30 -31.58 4.51
C MET A 140 -13.36 -30.36 4.55
N ASP A 141 -13.24 -29.69 5.71
CA ASP A 141 -12.48 -28.44 5.85
C ASP A 141 -11.12 -28.62 6.54
N ASN A 142 -10.78 -29.86 6.96
CA ASN A 142 -9.50 -30.09 7.62
C ASN A 142 -8.36 -30.24 6.60
N GLU A 143 -7.51 -29.19 6.48
CA GLU A 143 -6.34 -29.17 5.58
C GLU A 143 -5.37 -30.37 5.85
N GLU A 144 -5.35 -30.93 7.07
CA GLU A 144 -4.48 -32.07 7.43
C GLU A 144 -4.86 -33.38 6.73
N ASN A 145 -6.10 -33.49 6.26
CA ASN A 145 -6.64 -34.66 5.57
C ASN A 145 -6.44 -34.62 4.05
N PHE A 146 -5.88 -33.51 3.54
CA PHE A 146 -5.61 -33.39 2.09
C PHE A 146 -4.29 -34.05 1.74
N VAL A 147 -4.37 -35.06 0.86
CA VAL A 147 -3.19 -35.75 0.35
C VAL A 147 -2.45 -34.90 -0.68
N TRP A 148 -3.20 -34.08 -1.39
CA TRP A 148 -2.69 -33.08 -2.33
C TRP A 148 -3.70 -31.93 -2.44
N GLN A 149 -3.22 -30.73 -2.70
CA GLN A 149 -4.05 -29.56 -2.89
C GLN A 149 -3.43 -28.55 -3.88
N SER A 150 -4.28 -27.92 -4.68
CA SER A 150 -3.86 -26.88 -5.64
C SER A 150 -3.25 -25.63 -4.96
N PHE A 151 -3.64 -25.35 -3.72
CA PHE A 151 -3.09 -24.24 -2.92
C PHE A 151 -1.61 -24.40 -2.59
N ASP A 152 -1.07 -25.61 -2.67
CA ASP A 152 0.37 -25.86 -2.50
C ASP A 152 1.19 -25.53 -3.79
N TYR A 153 0.51 -25.35 -4.91
CA TYR A 153 1.09 -25.08 -6.22
C TYR A 153 0.45 -23.84 -6.86
N PRO A 154 0.56 -22.66 -6.26
CA PRO A 154 -0.08 -21.45 -6.75
C PRO A 154 0.47 -21.03 -8.11
N CYS A 155 -0.39 -20.35 -8.90
CA CYS A 155 -0.01 -19.70 -10.16
C CYS A 155 0.31 -18.21 -9.92
N ASP A 156 -0.34 -17.32 -10.66
CA ASP A 156 -0.19 -15.87 -10.53
C ASP A 156 -1.12 -15.24 -9.49
N THR A 157 -2.10 -16.01 -9.01
CA THR A 157 -3.18 -15.51 -8.16
C THR A 157 -3.12 -16.15 -6.77
N GLN A 158 -3.24 -15.31 -5.72
CA GLN A 158 -3.44 -15.74 -4.34
C GLN A 158 -4.90 -15.55 -3.95
N LEU A 159 -5.58 -16.64 -3.59
CA LEU A 159 -6.90 -16.65 -2.98
C LEU A 159 -6.80 -16.53 -1.46
N GLN A 160 -7.93 -16.17 -0.81
CA GLN A 160 -8.00 -16.20 0.66
C GLN A 160 -7.72 -17.61 1.20
N GLY A 161 -7.03 -17.68 2.34
CA GLY A 161 -6.63 -18.96 2.95
C GLY A 161 -5.36 -19.57 2.37
N MET A 162 -4.99 -19.24 1.13
CA MET A 162 -3.78 -19.77 0.49
C MET A 162 -2.52 -19.31 1.21
N LYS A 163 -1.68 -20.26 1.62
CA LYS A 163 -0.39 -20.02 2.28
C LYS A 163 0.66 -19.62 1.24
N LEU A 164 1.38 -18.50 1.44
CA LEU A 164 2.61 -18.19 0.73
C LEU A 164 3.79 -18.34 1.69
N GLY A 165 4.74 -19.19 1.35
CA GLY A 165 5.90 -19.49 2.19
C GLY A 165 6.27 -20.97 2.18
N TRP A 166 6.98 -21.39 3.20
CA TRP A 166 7.69 -22.66 3.25
C TRP A 166 7.05 -23.66 4.20
N ASN A 167 6.95 -24.91 3.76
CA ASN A 167 6.86 -26.05 4.64
C ASN A 167 8.29 -26.55 4.90
N LEU A 168 8.78 -26.38 6.14
CA LEU A 168 10.17 -26.69 6.50
C LEU A 168 10.44 -28.20 6.60
N LYS A 169 9.38 -29.01 6.83
CA LYS A 169 9.50 -30.48 6.87
C LYS A 169 9.69 -31.08 5.48
N THR A 170 8.95 -30.58 4.49
CA THR A 170 8.96 -31.13 3.14
C THR A 170 9.88 -30.35 2.19
N GLY A 171 10.30 -29.12 2.56
CA GLY A 171 11.03 -28.21 1.70
C GLY A 171 10.16 -27.53 0.64
N LEU A 172 8.84 -27.68 0.69
CA LEU A 172 7.92 -27.08 -0.27
C LEU A 172 7.87 -25.56 -0.08
N ASN A 173 8.18 -24.83 -1.15
CA ASN A 173 8.05 -23.38 -1.20
C ASN A 173 6.82 -22.98 -2.03
N ARG A 174 5.85 -22.34 -1.40
CA ARG A 174 4.64 -21.82 -2.04
C ARG A 174 4.85 -20.35 -2.39
N TYR A 175 4.96 -20.04 -3.67
CA TYR A 175 5.15 -18.68 -4.18
C TYR A 175 4.35 -18.46 -5.46
N LEU A 176 3.97 -17.21 -5.72
CA LEU A 176 3.27 -16.83 -6.94
C LEU A 176 4.28 -16.66 -8.08
N THR A 177 3.86 -17.06 -9.27
CA THR A 177 4.58 -16.80 -10.52
C THR A 177 3.62 -16.25 -11.55
N ALA A 178 3.90 -15.08 -12.07
CA ALA A 178 3.07 -14.44 -13.08
C ALA A 178 2.92 -15.31 -14.34
N TRP A 179 1.83 -15.12 -15.05
CA TRP A 179 1.71 -15.61 -16.41
C TRP A 179 2.72 -14.87 -17.29
N LYS A 180 3.27 -15.55 -18.28
CA LYS A 180 4.19 -14.94 -19.24
C LYS A 180 3.55 -13.77 -19.99
N ASN A 181 2.30 -13.94 -20.39
CA ASN A 181 1.41 -12.90 -20.90
C ASN A 181 -0.06 -13.36 -20.81
N TRP A 182 -1.00 -12.53 -21.22
CA TRP A 182 -2.44 -12.81 -21.11
C TRP A 182 -2.96 -13.98 -21.98
N GLU A 183 -2.18 -14.44 -22.99
CA GLU A 183 -2.48 -15.60 -23.85
C GLU A 183 -1.65 -16.83 -23.48
N ASP A 184 -0.68 -16.70 -22.57
CA ASP A 184 0.25 -17.78 -22.21
C ASP A 184 0.39 -17.88 -20.67
N PRO A 185 -0.30 -18.83 -20.02
CA PRO A 185 -0.21 -19.03 -18.58
C PRO A 185 1.10 -19.69 -18.11
N SER A 186 2.02 -20.05 -19.02
CA SER A 186 3.35 -20.55 -18.63
C SER A 186 4.09 -19.59 -17.72
N SER A 187 5.03 -20.13 -16.96
CA SER A 187 5.74 -19.37 -15.92
C SER A 187 6.51 -18.19 -16.51
N GLY A 188 6.17 -16.98 -16.06
CA GLY A 188 6.91 -15.76 -16.31
C GLY A 188 8.11 -15.61 -15.37
N ASP A 189 8.81 -14.49 -15.46
CA ASP A 189 9.98 -14.17 -14.64
C ASP A 189 9.67 -13.26 -13.43
N PHE A 190 8.39 -12.85 -13.27
CA PHE A 190 7.93 -12.04 -12.16
C PHE A 190 7.29 -12.91 -11.08
N THR A 191 7.91 -12.96 -9.90
CA THR A 191 7.52 -13.87 -8.82
C THR A 191 7.30 -13.13 -7.51
N SER A 192 6.48 -13.68 -6.60
CA SER A 192 6.27 -13.16 -5.26
C SER A 192 6.17 -14.29 -4.25
N GLY A 193 7.02 -14.29 -3.24
CA GLY A 193 7.06 -15.32 -2.21
C GLY A 193 7.77 -14.87 -0.95
N LEU A 194 7.86 -15.77 0.03
CA LEU A 194 8.54 -15.52 1.28
C LEU A 194 10.02 -15.96 1.16
N LYS A 195 10.93 -15.00 1.30
CA LYS A 195 12.37 -15.26 1.39
C LYS A 195 12.68 -15.73 2.81
N LEU A 196 13.24 -16.94 2.93
CA LEU A 196 13.80 -17.40 4.19
C LEU A 196 15.09 -16.64 4.49
N GLY A 197 15.32 -16.38 5.75
CA GLY A 197 16.50 -15.72 6.26
C GLY A 197 16.44 -15.65 7.77
N THR A 198 17.28 -14.84 8.38
CA THR A 198 17.27 -14.62 9.82
C THR A 198 15.92 -14.07 10.28
N ASN A 199 15.31 -13.19 9.48
CA ASN A 199 13.96 -12.66 9.67
C ASN A 199 13.21 -12.71 8.35
N PRO A 200 12.32 -13.71 8.13
CA PRO A 200 11.66 -13.92 6.85
C PRO A 200 10.78 -12.74 6.43
N GLU A 201 10.78 -12.45 5.13
CA GLU A 201 10.04 -11.33 4.56
C GLU A 201 9.49 -11.64 3.16
N LEU A 202 8.38 -10.98 2.79
CA LEU A 202 7.81 -11.10 1.46
C LEU A 202 8.69 -10.33 0.46
N VAL A 203 9.07 -11.02 -0.62
CA VAL A 203 9.87 -10.45 -1.70
C VAL A 203 9.12 -10.59 -3.02
N ILE A 204 9.27 -9.62 -3.89
CA ILE A 204 8.90 -9.70 -5.30
C ILE A 204 10.20 -9.67 -6.10
N SER A 205 10.35 -10.61 -7.04
CA SER A 205 11.55 -10.72 -7.86
C SER A 205 11.22 -10.59 -9.34
N LYS A 206 12.18 -10.07 -10.11
CA LYS A 206 12.16 -10.03 -11.57
C LYS A 206 13.35 -10.83 -12.08
N GLY A 207 13.09 -12.03 -12.59
CA GLY A 207 14.12 -13.02 -12.80
C GLY A 207 14.84 -13.36 -11.50
N SER A 208 16.16 -13.25 -11.48
CA SER A 208 17.01 -13.50 -10.31
C SER A 208 17.15 -12.29 -9.37
N ASN A 209 16.65 -11.12 -9.75
CA ASN A 209 16.89 -9.88 -9.01
C ASN A 209 15.70 -9.57 -8.09
N GLU A 210 15.98 -9.20 -6.85
CA GLU A 210 14.97 -8.63 -5.95
C GLU A 210 14.50 -7.29 -6.52
N TYR A 211 13.19 -7.14 -6.62
CA TYR A 211 12.54 -5.94 -7.16
C TYR A 211 11.80 -5.13 -6.10
N TYR A 212 11.22 -5.82 -5.12
CA TYR A 212 10.53 -5.22 -3.98
C TYR A 212 10.73 -6.12 -2.76
N ARG A 213 10.77 -5.51 -1.58
CA ARG A 213 10.86 -6.20 -0.29
C ARG A 213 9.88 -5.55 0.70
N SER A 214 9.08 -6.39 1.39
CA SER A 214 8.12 -5.89 2.38
C SER A 214 8.77 -5.38 3.67
N GLY A 215 10.05 -5.64 3.88
CA GLY A 215 10.67 -5.60 5.19
C GLY A 215 10.17 -6.72 6.11
N PRO A 216 10.90 -7.01 7.20
CA PRO A 216 10.57 -8.08 8.13
C PRO A 216 9.26 -7.82 8.88
N TRP A 217 8.63 -8.90 9.33
CA TRP A 217 7.47 -8.84 10.20
C TRP A 217 7.87 -8.35 11.61
N ASN A 218 7.17 -7.35 12.14
CA ASN A 218 7.47 -6.71 13.42
C ASN A 218 6.45 -7.01 14.54
N GLY A 219 5.72 -8.11 14.43
CA GLY A 219 4.69 -8.51 15.37
C GLY A 219 3.27 -8.05 14.97
N ILE A 220 3.15 -6.94 14.24
CA ILE A 220 1.89 -6.35 13.83
C ILE A 220 1.74 -6.33 12.30
N PHE A 221 2.80 -5.92 11.58
CA PHE A 221 2.85 -5.84 10.11
C PHE A 221 4.29 -5.97 9.59
N SER A 222 4.47 -6.00 8.28
CA SER A 222 5.81 -5.93 7.67
C SER A 222 6.30 -4.49 7.64
N SER A 223 7.51 -4.22 8.13
CA SER A 223 8.03 -2.87 8.40
C SER A 223 8.06 -1.91 7.21
N GLY A 224 8.00 -2.41 5.98
CA GLY A 224 7.96 -1.61 4.75
C GLY A 224 6.62 -1.64 4.02
N VAL A 225 5.55 -2.18 4.62
CA VAL A 225 4.21 -2.14 4.04
C VAL A 225 3.42 -1.04 4.74
N PHE A 226 3.22 0.06 4.06
CA PHE A 226 2.63 1.28 4.58
C PHE A 226 1.10 1.29 4.44
N GLY A 227 0.38 1.90 5.40
CA GLY A 227 -1.07 2.06 5.38
C GLY A 227 -1.87 0.91 5.99
N PHE A 228 -1.26 -0.01 6.75
CA PHE A 228 -1.97 -1.06 7.49
C PHE A 228 -2.33 -0.62 8.92
N SER A 229 -3.29 0.27 9.03
CA SER A 229 -4.23 0.26 10.17
C SER A 229 -5.08 -1.02 10.09
N PRO A 230 -5.76 -1.48 11.18
CA PRO A 230 -6.62 -2.64 11.09
C PRO A 230 -7.53 -2.52 9.86
N ASN A 231 -7.26 -3.33 8.83
CA ASN A 231 -7.99 -3.22 7.57
C ASN A 231 -9.42 -3.77 7.77
N PRO A 232 -10.48 -3.05 7.37
CA PRO A 232 -11.86 -3.50 7.55
C PRO A 232 -12.23 -4.69 6.63
N LEU A 233 -11.53 -4.89 5.52
CA LEU A 233 -11.88 -5.88 4.51
C LEU A 233 -11.18 -7.23 4.72
N PHE A 234 -9.94 -7.22 5.18
CA PHE A 234 -9.13 -8.45 5.32
C PHE A 234 -8.16 -8.37 6.50
N GLU A 235 -7.67 -9.53 6.89
CA GLU A 235 -6.67 -9.72 7.93
C GLU A 235 -5.54 -10.59 7.38
N TYR A 236 -4.29 -10.20 7.66
CA TYR A 236 -3.11 -11.01 7.41
C TYR A 236 -2.72 -11.80 8.65
N LYS A 237 -2.34 -13.06 8.44
CA LYS A 237 -1.75 -13.91 9.47
C LYS A 237 -0.36 -14.33 9.02
N TYR A 238 0.65 -13.97 9.80
CA TYR A 238 2.01 -14.47 9.68
C TYR A 238 2.19 -15.62 10.68
N VAL A 239 2.75 -16.73 10.21
CA VAL A 239 3.04 -17.90 11.04
C VAL A 239 4.50 -18.28 10.84
N GLN A 240 5.20 -18.47 11.94
CA GLN A 240 6.57 -18.99 11.97
C GLN A 240 6.72 -19.93 13.14
N ASN A 241 6.90 -21.21 12.86
CA ASN A 241 7.15 -22.27 13.82
C ASN A 241 8.20 -23.24 13.27
N GLU A 242 8.41 -24.39 13.92
CA GLU A 242 9.40 -25.39 13.50
C GLU A 242 9.02 -26.09 12.19
N ASP A 243 7.75 -26.10 11.82
CA ASP A 243 7.19 -26.83 10.68
C ASP A 243 6.98 -25.96 9.45
N GLU A 244 6.54 -24.71 9.65
CA GLU A 244 6.12 -23.83 8.55
C GLU A 244 6.48 -22.36 8.83
N VAL A 245 6.80 -21.64 7.74
CA VAL A 245 6.91 -20.17 7.73
C VAL A 245 6.07 -19.67 6.57
N TYR A 246 4.96 -19.00 6.84
CA TYR A 246 4.08 -18.50 5.78
C TYR A 246 3.30 -17.26 6.18
N VAL A 247 2.79 -16.57 5.17
CA VAL A 247 1.78 -15.53 5.28
C VAL A 247 0.51 -15.97 4.53
N ARG A 248 -0.66 -15.74 5.13
CA ARG A 248 -1.96 -15.89 4.47
C ARG A 248 -2.86 -14.72 4.82
N TYR A 249 -3.90 -14.48 4.01
CA TYR A 249 -4.94 -13.54 4.36
C TYR A 249 -6.31 -14.20 4.38
N THR A 250 -7.22 -13.62 5.15
CA THR A 250 -8.65 -13.96 5.20
C THR A 250 -9.49 -12.72 5.01
N LEU A 251 -10.61 -12.84 4.31
CA LEU A 251 -11.58 -11.76 4.17
C LEU A 251 -12.49 -11.74 5.40
N LYS A 252 -12.76 -10.55 5.94
CA LYS A 252 -13.64 -10.36 7.11
C LYS A 252 -15.12 -10.43 6.74
N ASN A 253 -15.43 -10.25 5.46
CA ASN A 253 -16.78 -10.34 4.91
C ASN A 253 -16.79 -11.30 3.72
N SER A 254 -17.53 -12.41 3.83
CA SER A 254 -17.64 -13.45 2.81
C SER A 254 -18.32 -12.98 1.51
N SER A 255 -19.07 -11.85 1.55
CA SER A 255 -19.68 -11.27 0.36
C SER A 255 -18.69 -10.54 -0.55
N VAL A 256 -17.49 -10.25 -0.05
CA VAL A 256 -16.44 -9.55 -0.81
C VAL A 256 -15.60 -10.56 -1.58
N ILE A 257 -15.46 -10.36 -2.88
CA ILE A 257 -14.51 -11.12 -3.70
C ILE A 257 -13.28 -10.24 -3.90
N SER A 258 -12.16 -10.62 -3.28
CA SER A 258 -10.88 -9.92 -3.43
C SER A 258 -9.74 -10.92 -3.54
N ILE A 259 -8.88 -10.72 -4.52
CA ILE A 259 -7.74 -11.57 -4.83
C ILE A 259 -6.47 -10.75 -4.97
N ILE A 260 -5.32 -11.42 -4.90
CA ILE A 260 -4.03 -10.81 -5.21
C ILE A 260 -3.50 -11.45 -6.48
N VAL A 261 -3.10 -10.64 -7.46
CA VAL A 261 -2.62 -11.10 -8.78
C VAL A 261 -1.26 -10.50 -9.09
N LEU A 262 -0.39 -11.30 -9.69
CA LEU A 262 0.87 -10.82 -10.27
C LEU A 262 0.68 -10.42 -11.72
N ASN A 263 0.98 -9.18 -12.04
CA ASN A 263 0.92 -8.65 -13.40
C ASN A 263 2.33 -8.52 -13.98
N GLN A 264 2.68 -9.42 -14.90
CA GLN A 264 3.98 -9.44 -15.60
C GLN A 264 4.21 -8.18 -16.45
N THR A 265 3.16 -7.67 -17.09
CA THR A 265 3.27 -6.52 -18.00
C THR A 265 3.55 -5.22 -17.25
N LEU A 266 2.89 -5.04 -16.10
CA LEU A 266 3.04 -3.85 -15.26
C LEU A 266 4.14 -4.02 -14.21
N PHE A 267 4.64 -5.23 -13.97
CA PHE A 267 5.53 -5.59 -12.87
C PHE A 267 4.96 -5.17 -11.50
N LEU A 268 3.68 -5.49 -11.29
CA LEU A 268 2.95 -5.16 -10.06
C LEU A 268 2.32 -6.41 -9.45
N ARG A 269 2.38 -6.50 -8.13
CA ARG A 269 1.55 -7.38 -7.32
C ARG A 269 0.35 -6.57 -6.85
N GLN A 270 -0.84 -6.88 -7.38
CA GLN A 270 -2.04 -6.08 -7.16
C GLN A 270 -3.08 -6.85 -6.36
N ARG A 271 -3.64 -6.21 -5.33
CA ARG A 271 -4.90 -6.64 -4.75
C ARG A 271 -6.02 -5.99 -5.53
N ILE A 272 -6.90 -6.83 -6.09
CA ILE A 272 -8.07 -6.39 -6.83
C ILE A 272 -9.34 -6.90 -6.16
N THR A 273 -10.41 -6.11 -6.22
CA THR A 273 -11.70 -6.42 -5.63
C THR A 273 -12.79 -6.34 -6.69
N TRP A 274 -13.65 -7.33 -6.75
CA TRP A 274 -14.77 -7.35 -7.68
C TRP A 274 -15.87 -6.40 -7.23
N ILE A 275 -16.33 -5.55 -8.13
CA ILE A 275 -17.42 -4.59 -7.89
C ILE A 275 -18.67 -5.04 -8.67
N PRO A 276 -19.67 -5.67 -8.00
CA PRO A 276 -20.80 -6.30 -8.68
C PRO A 276 -21.65 -5.36 -9.54
N HIS A 277 -21.87 -4.11 -9.10
CA HIS A 277 -22.73 -3.16 -9.80
C HIS A 277 -22.12 -2.64 -11.10
N THR A 278 -20.79 -2.47 -11.18
CA THR A 278 -20.08 -2.09 -12.40
C THR A 278 -19.63 -3.29 -13.22
N ARG A 279 -19.63 -4.49 -12.64
CA ARG A 279 -19.08 -5.73 -13.22
C ARG A 279 -17.63 -5.58 -13.65
N THR A 280 -16.81 -4.96 -12.80
CA THR A 280 -15.38 -4.71 -13.04
C THR A 280 -14.54 -5.08 -11.83
N TRP A 281 -13.27 -5.40 -12.08
CA TRP A 281 -12.25 -5.48 -11.06
C TRP A 281 -11.70 -4.08 -10.77
N SER A 282 -11.70 -3.69 -9.50
CA SER A 282 -11.09 -2.44 -9.02
C SER A 282 -9.79 -2.76 -8.31
N VAL A 283 -8.73 -2.00 -8.61
CA VAL A 283 -7.45 -2.12 -7.91
C VAL A 283 -7.57 -1.47 -6.54
N TYR A 284 -7.38 -2.26 -5.50
CA TYR A 284 -7.37 -1.80 -4.10
C TYR A 284 -5.97 -1.37 -3.66
N GLN A 285 -4.93 -2.13 -4.06
CA GLN A 285 -3.55 -1.89 -3.68
C GLN A 285 -2.60 -2.44 -4.75
N SER A 286 -1.49 -1.77 -4.98
CA SER A 286 -0.40 -2.24 -5.85
C SER A 286 0.93 -2.22 -5.08
N LEU A 287 1.80 -3.19 -5.34
CA LEU A 287 3.18 -3.25 -4.85
C LEU A 287 4.13 -3.51 -6.02
N PRO A 288 5.20 -2.71 -6.21
CA PRO A 288 5.53 -1.45 -5.51
C PRO A 288 4.43 -0.39 -5.59
N GLN A 289 4.29 0.46 -4.56
CA GLN A 289 3.34 1.58 -4.57
C GLN A 289 3.91 2.78 -5.34
N ASP A 290 5.20 3.01 -5.19
CA ASP A 290 5.93 4.11 -5.83
C ASP A 290 7.40 3.72 -6.08
N SER A 291 8.21 4.65 -6.61
CA SER A 291 9.62 4.42 -6.93
C SER A 291 10.50 4.12 -5.71
N CYS A 292 10.12 4.57 -4.52
CA CYS A 292 10.85 4.27 -3.27
C CYS A 292 10.63 2.85 -2.76
N ASP A 293 9.66 2.14 -3.29
CA ASP A 293 9.45 0.72 -3.00
C ASP A 293 10.35 -0.21 -3.83
N VAL A 294 10.95 0.30 -4.91
CA VAL A 294 11.91 -0.46 -5.71
C VAL A 294 13.15 -0.74 -4.87
N TYR A 295 13.55 -2.01 -4.83
CA TYR A 295 14.63 -2.49 -3.97
C TYR A 295 15.92 -1.69 -4.16
N ASN A 296 16.47 -1.19 -3.06
CA ASN A 296 17.77 -0.54 -2.97
C ASN A 296 18.00 0.63 -3.94
N VAL A 297 16.96 1.39 -4.27
CA VAL A 297 17.01 2.50 -5.25
C VAL A 297 18.01 3.59 -4.87
N CYS A 298 18.23 3.83 -3.56
CA CYS A 298 19.13 4.87 -3.05
C CYS A 298 20.51 4.33 -2.61
N GLY A 299 20.78 3.06 -2.80
CA GLY A 299 22.02 2.43 -2.37
C GLY A 299 22.22 2.36 -0.87
N ALA A 300 23.43 1.99 -0.44
CA ALA A 300 23.78 1.85 0.97
C ALA A 300 23.65 3.17 1.73
N TYR A 301 23.05 3.15 2.94
CA TYR A 301 22.81 4.32 3.79
C TYR A 301 22.06 5.48 3.09
N GLY A 302 21.48 5.21 1.92
CA GLY A 302 20.59 6.10 1.21
C GLY A 302 19.15 5.87 1.65
N ASN A 303 18.46 6.92 2.04
CA ASN A 303 17.05 6.94 2.40
C ASN A 303 16.21 7.45 1.23
N CYS A 304 15.18 6.70 0.81
CA CYS A 304 14.26 7.13 -0.22
C CYS A 304 13.06 7.88 0.38
N MET A 305 12.85 9.12 -0.08
CA MET A 305 11.75 9.98 0.34
C MET A 305 11.02 10.49 -0.91
N ILE A 306 9.88 9.86 -1.23
CA ILE A 306 9.14 10.10 -2.48
C ILE A 306 8.79 11.58 -2.74
N ASN A 307 8.75 12.37 -1.69
CA ASN A 307 8.36 13.79 -1.74
C ASN A 307 9.51 14.75 -1.62
N ALA A 308 10.74 14.23 -1.45
CA ALA A 308 11.93 15.06 -1.39
C ALA A 308 12.50 15.33 -2.80
N SER A 309 13.25 16.40 -2.93
CA SER A 309 14.05 16.70 -4.11
C SER A 309 15.47 17.00 -3.65
N PRO A 310 16.46 16.11 -3.92
CA PRO A 310 16.31 14.83 -4.61
C PRO A 310 15.58 13.76 -3.77
N VAL A 311 14.98 12.78 -4.46
CA VAL A 311 14.23 11.67 -3.83
C VAL A 311 15.11 10.82 -2.92
N CYS A 312 16.38 10.61 -3.30
CA CYS A 312 17.35 9.93 -2.46
C CYS A 312 18.15 10.92 -1.65
N GLN A 313 18.24 10.69 -0.35
CA GLN A 313 19.05 11.48 0.57
C GLN A 313 19.92 10.55 1.41
N CYS A 314 21.14 10.97 1.72
CA CYS A 314 21.94 10.23 2.67
C CYS A 314 21.36 10.34 4.07
N LEU A 315 21.47 9.29 4.87
CA LEU A 315 21.19 9.38 6.30
C LEU A 315 22.06 10.48 6.93
N GLU A 316 21.55 11.14 7.94
CA GLU A 316 22.32 12.17 8.64
C GLU A 316 23.64 11.60 9.20
N GLY A 317 24.75 12.33 9.02
CA GLY A 317 26.10 11.85 9.30
C GLY A 317 26.73 11.01 8.18
N PHE A 318 26.04 10.88 7.05
CA PHE A 318 26.54 10.22 5.83
C PHE A 318 26.59 11.22 4.67
N LYS A 319 27.43 10.93 3.68
CA LYS A 319 27.57 11.73 2.46
C LYS A 319 27.59 10.82 1.23
N PRO A 320 27.24 11.33 0.05
CA PRO A 320 27.31 10.55 -1.18
C PRO A 320 28.69 9.94 -1.39
N LYS A 321 28.74 8.64 -1.69
CA LYS A 321 29.98 7.92 -2.00
C LYS A 321 30.62 8.46 -3.29
N SER A 322 29.81 8.86 -4.26
CA SER A 322 30.21 9.54 -5.49
C SER A 322 29.34 10.79 -5.68
N PRO A 323 29.81 11.99 -5.31
CA PRO A 323 29.04 13.22 -5.50
C PRO A 323 28.71 13.51 -6.97
N GLN A 324 29.52 13.09 -7.90
CA GLN A 324 29.28 13.28 -9.35
C GLN A 324 28.07 12.50 -9.82
N ASP A 325 28.02 11.18 -9.53
CA ASP A 325 26.89 10.33 -9.91
C ASP A 325 25.61 10.76 -9.17
N TRP A 326 25.75 11.11 -7.87
CA TRP A 326 24.64 11.58 -7.03
C TRP A 326 23.95 12.81 -7.62
N ASN A 327 24.72 13.79 -8.10
CA ASN A 327 24.22 15.00 -8.74
C ASN A 327 23.59 14.73 -10.12
N GLN A 328 23.92 13.59 -10.75
CA GLN A 328 23.32 13.11 -12.00
C GLN A 328 22.11 12.18 -11.75
N MET A 329 21.62 12.12 -10.51
CA MET A 329 20.51 11.25 -10.08
C MET A 329 20.80 9.74 -10.18
N ASP A 330 22.06 9.34 -10.26
CA ASP A 330 22.48 7.94 -10.07
C ASP A 330 22.89 7.74 -8.60
N TRP A 331 21.96 7.23 -7.82
CA TRP A 331 22.13 7.01 -6.38
C TRP A 331 22.59 5.58 -6.02
N THR A 332 22.79 4.73 -7.00
CA THR A 332 23.09 3.28 -6.83
C THR A 332 24.33 3.01 -5.98
N LYS A 333 25.32 3.92 -6.03
CA LYS A 333 26.54 3.83 -5.21
C LYS A 333 26.32 4.14 -3.73
N GLY A 334 25.17 4.73 -3.38
CA GLY A 334 24.79 5.05 -2.02
C GLY A 334 25.65 6.10 -1.33
N CYS A 335 25.64 6.02 0.00
CA CYS A 335 26.32 6.94 0.89
C CYS A 335 27.39 6.24 1.73
N VAL A 336 28.33 7.03 2.23
CA VAL A 336 29.38 6.60 3.16
C VAL A 336 29.39 7.52 4.38
N ARG A 337 29.90 7.04 5.50
CA ARG A 337 30.03 7.86 6.71
C ARG A 337 30.86 9.11 6.44
N SER A 338 30.40 10.25 6.95
CA SER A 338 31.15 11.51 6.87
C SER A 338 32.40 11.47 7.74
N GLU A 339 32.27 10.88 8.92
CA GLU A 339 33.36 10.68 9.88
C GLU A 339 33.59 9.17 10.11
N PRO A 340 34.84 8.71 10.06
CA PRO A 340 35.17 7.33 10.41
C PRO A 340 34.93 7.11 11.91
N TRP A 341 34.28 6.03 12.27
CA TRP A 341 34.11 5.65 13.67
C TRP A 341 35.29 4.85 14.21
N SER A 342 35.56 5.01 15.50
CA SER A 342 36.64 4.29 16.18
C SER A 342 36.05 3.26 17.13
N CYS A 343 35.85 2.04 16.65
CA CYS A 343 35.33 0.96 17.48
C CYS A 343 36.30 0.59 18.60
N GLY A 344 35.78 0.34 19.80
CA GLY A 344 36.56 -0.08 20.97
C GLY A 344 37.22 1.06 21.76
N VAL A 345 37.10 2.30 21.34
CA VAL A 345 37.54 3.47 22.13
C VAL A 345 36.33 4.00 22.89
N LYS A 346 36.40 3.95 24.25
CA LYS A 346 35.31 4.43 25.11
C LYS A 346 34.87 5.84 24.70
N ASN A 347 33.55 6.04 24.56
CA ASN A 347 32.90 7.31 24.27
C ASN A 347 33.24 7.95 22.92
N LYS A 348 33.64 7.16 21.89
CA LYS A 348 33.86 7.68 20.54
C LYS A 348 32.81 7.24 19.54
N ASP A 349 31.92 6.33 19.92
CA ASP A 349 30.80 5.89 19.09
C ASP A 349 29.51 5.74 19.92
N GLY A 350 28.38 5.97 19.29
CA GLY A 350 27.05 5.86 19.88
C GLY A 350 26.01 5.55 18.81
N PHE A 351 24.74 5.66 19.17
CA PHE A 351 23.65 5.38 18.26
C PHE A 351 22.77 6.59 18.08
N ARG A 352 22.39 6.85 16.83
CA ARG A 352 21.37 7.80 16.47
C ARG A 352 20.07 7.08 16.18
N LEU A 353 18.99 7.52 16.80
CA LEU A 353 17.63 7.06 16.51
C LEU A 353 17.14 7.68 15.19
N ILE A 354 16.65 6.85 14.29
CA ILE A 354 15.90 7.25 13.09
C ILE A 354 14.53 6.63 13.21
N ALA A 355 13.53 7.47 13.46
CA ALA A 355 12.14 7.04 13.63
C ALA A 355 11.49 6.73 12.28
N GLY A 356 10.49 5.85 12.30
CA GLY A 356 9.64 5.59 11.14
C GLY A 356 10.36 4.94 9.96
N MET A 357 11.33 4.06 10.19
CA MET A 357 12.13 3.44 9.12
C MET A 357 11.54 2.10 8.68
N LYS A 358 11.45 1.86 7.36
CA LYS A 358 11.44 0.50 6.80
C LYS A 358 12.76 -0.16 7.18
N MET A 359 12.70 -1.28 7.89
CA MET A 359 13.93 -1.96 8.36
C MET A 359 14.83 -2.35 7.20
N PRO A 360 16.17 -2.23 7.35
CA PRO A 360 17.13 -2.58 6.32
C PRO A 360 16.99 -4.04 5.87
N ASP A 361 17.54 -4.37 4.71
CA ASP A 361 17.65 -5.75 4.24
C ASP A 361 18.23 -6.67 5.33
N THR A 362 17.58 -7.82 5.54
CA THR A 362 17.89 -8.75 6.62
C THR A 362 18.94 -9.79 6.28
N THR A 363 19.53 -9.75 5.08
CA THR A 363 20.52 -10.72 4.60
C THR A 363 21.74 -10.80 5.53
N HIS A 364 22.17 -9.66 6.06
CA HIS A 364 23.29 -9.57 7.01
C HIS A 364 22.80 -9.11 8.39
N SER A 365 21.83 -9.83 8.95
CA SER A 365 21.25 -9.53 10.25
C SER A 365 21.35 -10.70 11.22
N TRP A 366 21.17 -10.40 12.51
CA TRP A 366 21.05 -11.38 13.59
C TRP A 366 19.88 -10.99 14.48
N ILE A 367 19.12 -11.98 14.96
CA ILE A 367 17.96 -11.75 15.82
C ILE A 367 18.02 -12.55 17.12
N ASN A 368 17.38 -12.00 18.16
CA ASN A 368 17.08 -12.71 19.40
C ASN A 368 15.72 -12.23 19.94
N ARG A 369 14.77 -13.14 20.08
CA ARG A 369 13.38 -12.83 20.45
C ARG A 369 13.18 -12.48 21.92
N SER A 370 14.11 -12.90 22.79
CA SER A 370 13.99 -12.71 24.24
C SER A 370 14.85 -11.57 24.80
N MET A 371 15.65 -10.91 23.95
CA MET A 371 16.56 -9.85 24.37
C MET A 371 15.85 -8.52 24.47
N THR A 372 16.16 -7.73 25.50
CA THR A 372 15.68 -6.35 25.62
C THR A 372 16.40 -5.40 24.66
N LEU A 373 15.84 -4.23 24.41
CA LEU A 373 16.47 -3.21 23.56
C LEU A 373 17.81 -2.72 24.13
N GLU A 374 17.92 -2.60 25.46
CA GLU A 374 19.16 -2.19 26.14
C GLU A 374 20.25 -3.27 26.01
N ASP A 375 19.89 -4.55 26.17
CA ASP A 375 20.83 -5.65 25.93
C ASP A 375 21.26 -5.72 24.46
N CYS A 376 20.33 -5.42 23.54
CA CYS A 376 20.58 -5.32 22.10
C CYS A 376 21.62 -4.25 21.80
N LYS A 377 21.44 -3.06 22.36
CA LYS A 377 22.39 -1.93 22.29
C LYS A 377 23.76 -2.32 22.83
N ALA A 378 23.81 -2.91 24.02
CA ALA A 378 25.05 -3.35 24.65
C ALA A 378 25.80 -4.41 23.83
N LYS A 379 25.05 -5.36 23.22
CA LYS A 379 25.60 -6.37 22.31
C LYS A 379 26.15 -5.76 21.03
N CYS A 380 25.43 -4.80 20.43
CA CYS A 380 25.89 -4.09 19.24
C CYS A 380 27.15 -3.27 19.54
N LEU A 381 27.24 -2.56 20.67
CA LEU A 381 28.42 -1.79 21.04
C LEU A 381 29.67 -2.66 21.16
N LYS A 382 29.53 -3.88 21.69
CA LYS A 382 30.65 -4.84 21.86
C LYS A 382 31.14 -5.42 20.53
N ASN A 383 30.36 -5.35 19.48
CA ASN A 383 30.70 -5.90 18.16
C ASN A 383 30.97 -4.79 17.15
N CYS A 384 32.21 -4.68 16.71
CA CYS A 384 32.65 -3.67 15.75
C CYS A 384 32.00 -3.79 14.35
N SER A 385 31.50 -4.97 14.01
CA SER A 385 30.78 -5.16 12.74
C SER A 385 29.32 -4.70 12.82
N CYS A 386 28.81 -4.42 14.02
CA CYS A 386 27.43 -3.96 14.18
C CYS A 386 27.28 -2.52 13.70
N THR A 387 26.36 -2.30 12.77
CA THR A 387 26.07 -0.99 12.14
C THR A 387 24.75 -0.38 12.59
N ALA A 388 23.78 -1.23 12.98
CA ALA A 388 22.48 -0.78 13.48
C ALA A 388 21.81 -1.87 14.34
N PHE A 389 20.85 -1.45 15.17
CA PHE A 389 19.95 -2.36 15.87
C PHE A 389 18.53 -1.76 15.97
N ALA A 390 17.55 -2.63 16.24
CA ALA A 390 16.15 -2.25 16.45
C ALA A 390 15.43 -3.30 17.33
N ASN A 391 14.24 -2.96 17.85
CA ASN A 391 13.31 -3.96 18.33
C ASN A 391 12.91 -4.90 17.19
N MET A 392 12.72 -6.18 17.50
CA MET A 392 12.22 -7.15 16.54
C MET A 392 10.68 -7.10 16.44
N ASP A 393 10.02 -6.92 17.59
CA ASP A 393 8.58 -6.82 17.72
C ASP A 393 8.22 -5.44 18.30
N THR A 394 7.31 -4.73 17.69
CA THR A 394 6.85 -3.40 18.13
C THR A 394 5.54 -3.46 18.93
N GLY A 395 4.93 -4.63 19.06
CA GLY A 395 3.75 -4.86 19.87
C GLY A 395 4.07 -4.77 21.38
N GLY A 396 3.09 -4.33 22.20
CA GLY A 396 3.19 -4.38 23.66
C GLY A 396 4.33 -3.56 24.29
N GLY A 397 4.85 -2.54 23.61
CA GLY A 397 5.94 -1.70 24.10
C GLY A 397 7.32 -2.07 23.53
N GLY A 398 7.37 -3.02 22.63
CA GLY A 398 8.59 -3.46 21.94
C GLY A 398 9.34 -4.58 22.66
N SER A 399 9.76 -5.58 21.91
CA SER A 399 10.54 -6.71 22.42
C SER A 399 11.44 -7.32 21.34
N GLY A 400 12.39 -8.16 21.78
CA GLY A 400 13.35 -8.81 20.89
C GLY A 400 14.39 -7.83 20.33
N CYS A 401 15.40 -8.37 19.70
CA CYS A 401 16.56 -7.66 19.21
C CYS A 401 16.85 -8.07 17.77
N SER A 402 16.96 -7.09 16.87
CA SER A 402 17.51 -7.26 15.53
C SER A 402 18.80 -6.44 15.43
N ILE A 403 19.88 -7.02 14.93
CA ILE A 403 21.18 -6.37 14.71
C ILE A 403 21.57 -6.53 13.25
N TRP A 404 22.05 -5.47 12.62
CA TRP A 404 22.57 -5.47 11.26
C TRP A 404 24.08 -5.31 11.25
N PHE A 405 24.70 -5.96 10.28
CA PHE A 405 26.14 -5.93 10.02
C PHE A 405 26.41 -5.49 8.59
N GLY A 406 27.46 -4.69 8.39
CA GLY A 406 27.80 -4.16 7.07
C GLY A 406 26.89 -2.99 6.66
N ASP A 407 26.67 -2.85 5.36
CA ASP A 407 25.92 -1.73 4.80
C ASP A 407 24.41 -1.89 5.04
N LEU A 408 23.76 -0.79 5.39
CA LEU A 408 22.31 -0.72 5.53
C LEU A 408 21.73 -0.33 4.17
N VAL A 409 20.97 -1.23 3.55
CA VAL A 409 20.39 -1.02 2.22
C VAL A 409 18.87 -1.09 2.24
N ASP A 410 18.23 -0.50 1.24
CA ASP A 410 16.79 -0.49 1.05
C ASP A 410 16.03 0.22 2.18
N LEU A 411 16.48 1.42 2.51
CA LEU A 411 15.94 2.27 3.56
C LEU A 411 14.86 3.21 3.02
N ARG A 412 13.78 3.35 3.78
CA ARG A 412 12.70 4.28 3.49
C ARG A 412 12.06 4.78 4.79
N ILE A 413 11.98 6.09 4.99
CA ILE A 413 11.23 6.68 6.09
C ILE A 413 9.75 6.74 5.75
N SER A 414 8.89 6.35 6.70
CA SER A 414 7.44 6.40 6.62
C SER A 414 6.82 6.59 7.99
N GLU A 415 5.66 7.24 8.04
CA GLU A 415 4.89 7.47 9.28
C GLU A 415 4.51 6.19 10.03
N SER A 416 4.40 5.06 9.32
CA SER A 416 4.12 3.74 9.89
C SER A 416 5.35 2.84 10.03
N GLY A 417 6.55 3.40 9.84
CA GLY A 417 7.81 2.69 10.02
C GLY A 417 8.13 2.42 11.48
N GLN A 418 9.31 1.89 11.70
CA GLN A 418 9.78 1.42 12.99
C GLN A 418 11.10 2.14 13.35
N ASP A 419 11.41 2.25 14.63
CA ASP A 419 12.62 2.89 15.12
C ASP A 419 13.87 2.06 14.82
N LEU A 420 14.86 2.69 14.17
CA LEU A 420 16.17 2.11 13.85
C LEU A 420 17.28 2.92 14.53
N TYR A 421 18.14 2.24 15.27
CA TYR A 421 19.30 2.85 15.92
C TYR A 421 20.55 2.59 15.10
N VAL A 422 21.06 3.64 14.41
CA VAL A 422 22.24 3.57 13.54
C VAL A 422 23.48 3.99 14.29
N ARG A 423 24.54 3.19 14.25
CA ARG A 423 25.79 3.45 14.95
C ARG A 423 26.60 4.52 14.24
N MET A 424 27.10 5.53 14.99
CA MET A 424 27.80 6.71 14.46
C MET A 424 28.97 7.11 15.35
N ALA A 425 29.90 7.90 14.80
CA ALA A 425 30.94 8.56 15.61
C ALA A 425 30.29 9.65 16.47
N ILE A 426 30.68 9.76 17.74
CA ILE A 426 30.32 10.88 18.62
C ILE A 426 31.30 12.03 18.36
N SER A 427 30.85 13.11 17.73
CA SER A 427 31.58 14.34 17.66
C SER A 427 31.38 15.12 18.96
N GLY A 428 32.46 15.45 19.67
CA GLY A 428 32.49 15.95 21.05
C GLY A 428 31.92 17.35 21.30
N THR A 429 30.80 17.75 20.71
CA THR A 429 30.14 19.06 20.91
C THR A 429 28.75 18.98 21.55
N GLY A 430 28.28 17.78 21.94
CA GLY A 430 27.03 17.61 22.68
C GLY A 430 27.33 17.22 24.15
N LYS A 431 26.63 17.80 25.10
CA LYS A 431 26.71 17.38 26.52
C LYS A 431 26.22 15.94 26.62
N ASP A 432 27.13 15.03 26.97
CA ASP A 432 26.86 13.63 27.22
C ASP A 432 25.96 13.49 28.46
N ASN A 433 24.77 12.90 28.30
CA ASN A 433 24.16 12.20 29.41
C ASN A 433 24.87 10.84 29.55
N GLU A 434 25.13 10.40 30.78
CA GLU A 434 25.97 9.24 31.16
C GLU A 434 25.59 7.89 30.51
N ASN A 435 24.58 7.85 29.66
CA ASN A 435 24.07 6.63 28.99
C ASN A 435 24.34 6.52 27.48
N GLY A 436 25.10 7.44 26.86
CA GLY A 436 25.51 7.33 25.45
C GLY A 436 24.36 7.25 24.44
N THR A 437 23.18 7.73 24.79
CA THR A 437 22.01 7.85 23.91
C THR A 437 21.76 9.34 23.69
N TRP A 438 21.76 9.77 22.42
CA TRP A 438 21.25 11.07 22.06
C TRP A 438 19.73 11.01 22.21
N THR A 439 19.24 11.47 23.36
CA THR A 439 17.86 11.94 23.45
C THR A 439 17.91 13.39 23.04
N GLU A 440 17.20 13.75 21.97
CA GLU A 440 16.77 15.14 21.86
C GLU A 440 16.08 15.47 23.18
N GLU A 441 16.63 16.45 23.93
CA GLU A 441 15.82 17.12 24.93
C GLU A 441 14.55 17.53 24.17
N LYS A 442 13.42 16.98 24.58
CA LYS A 442 12.11 17.54 24.29
C LYS A 442 12.15 18.93 24.91
N ASP A 443 12.68 19.88 24.12
CA ASP A 443 12.28 21.25 24.30
C ASP A 443 10.78 21.24 24.07
N ASP A 444 10.02 21.62 25.07
CA ASP A 444 8.56 21.64 25.11
C ASP A 444 8.00 22.75 24.18
N GLY A 445 8.68 22.98 23.11
CA GLY A 445 8.37 23.81 21.96
C GLY A 445 8.76 23.07 20.70
N GLY A 446 7.94 22.07 20.28
CA GLY A 446 8.13 21.31 19.05
C GLY A 446 8.28 22.22 17.84
N GLN A 447 9.52 22.50 17.43
CA GLN A 447 9.84 22.88 16.06
C GLN A 447 9.81 21.60 15.23
N GLU A 448 8.61 21.20 14.76
CA GLU A 448 8.52 20.50 13.50
C GLU A 448 9.31 21.33 12.49
N ASN A 449 10.25 20.72 11.77
CA ASN A 449 10.93 21.35 10.63
C ASN A 449 9.85 21.69 9.59
N LEU A 450 9.26 22.87 9.73
CA LEU A 450 8.32 23.44 8.80
C LEU A 450 9.16 23.99 7.64
N GLU A 451 8.94 23.47 6.44
CA GLU A 451 9.57 23.90 5.19
C GLU A 451 9.14 25.33 4.77
N LEU A 452 8.49 26.09 5.66
CA LEU A 452 8.12 27.47 5.41
C LEU A 452 9.23 28.42 5.91
N PRO A 453 9.61 29.45 5.12
CA PRO A 453 10.53 30.47 5.55
C PRO A 453 10.05 31.16 6.83
N PHE A 454 10.95 31.32 7.80
CA PHE A 454 10.72 32.12 8.99
C PHE A 454 11.15 33.56 8.74
N PHE A 455 10.27 34.50 9.06
CA PHE A 455 10.54 35.94 9.00
C PHE A 455 10.62 36.52 10.41
N ASP A 456 11.60 37.38 10.64
CA ASP A 456 11.68 38.13 11.90
C ASP A 456 10.56 39.17 11.99
N LEU A 457 10.17 39.50 13.22
CA LEU A 457 9.08 40.44 13.49
C LEU A 457 9.40 41.85 12.97
N ALA A 458 10.67 42.26 13.00
CA ALA A 458 11.09 43.60 12.55
C ALA A 458 10.87 43.75 11.04
N THR A 459 11.16 42.73 10.24
CA THR A 459 10.88 42.68 8.80
C THR A 459 9.40 42.87 8.51
N ILE A 460 8.50 42.21 9.26
CA ILE A 460 7.06 42.32 9.07
C ILE A 460 6.52 43.66 9.52
N ILE A 461 7.02 44.22 10.64
CA ILE A 461 6.69 45.58 11.12
C ILE A 461 7.03 46.61 10.04
N ASN A 462 8.21 46.51 9.46
CA ASN A 462 8.63 47.41 8.38
C ASN A 462 7.76 47.24 7.13
N ALA A 463 7.53 46.04 6.68
CA ALA A 463 6.72 45.75 5.49
C ALA A 463 5.28 46.23 5.63
N THR A 464 4.68 46.22 6.84
CA THR A 464 3.30 46.61 7.11
C THR A 464 3.13 48.02 7.62
N ASN A 465 4.21 48.82 7.63
CA ASN A 465 4.25 50.16 8.23
C ASN A 465 3.72 50.14 9.66
N ASN A 466 4.32 49.30 10.50
CA ASN A 466 3.95 49.06 11.90
C ASN A 466 2.46 48.71 12.08
N PHE A 467 1.95 47.81 11.21
CA PHE A 467 0.54 47.37 11.17
C PHE A 467 -0.43 48.55 11.08
N SER A 468 -0.12 49.52 10.22
CA SER A 468 -0.93 50.73 10.03
C SER A 468 -2.39 50.36 9.76
N ILE A 469 -3.29 51.14 10.35
CA ILE A 469 -4.73 50.96 10.17
C ILE A 469 -5.17 51.16 8.71
N ASP A 470 -4.42 51.99 7.97
CA ASP A 470 -4.63 52.25 6.54
C ASP A 470 -4.38 51.00 5.68
N ASN A 471 -3.55 50.07 6.20
CA ASN A 471 -3.24 48.79 5.57
C ASN A 471 -4.08 47.62 6.10
N LYS A 472 -5.14 47.88 6.87
CA LYS A 472 -5.98 46.83 7.45
C LYS A 472 -6.90 46.21 6.41
N LEU A 473 -6.73 44.91 6.15
CA LEU A 473 -7.56 44.13 5.22
C LEU A 473 -8.82 43.53 5.89
N GLY A 474 -8.76 43.31 7.22
CA GLY A 474 -9.81 42.70 8.00
C GLY A 474 -9.36 42.52 9.44
N GLU A 475 -10.16 41.83 10.28
CA GLU A 475 -9.78 41.56 11.66
C GLU A 475 -8.56 40.61 11.72
N GLY A 476 -7.42 41.12 12.23
CA GLY A 476 -6.15 40.39 12.27
C GLY A 476 -5.39 40.31 10.93
N GLY A 477 -5.94 40.89 9.83
CA GLY A 477 -5.32 40.90 8.51
C GLY A 477 -4.78 42.27 8.11
N PHE A 478 -3.53 42.33 7.62
CA PHE A 478 -2.83 43.56 7.20
C PHE A 478 -2.19 43.37 5.81
N GLY A 479 -2.30 44.39 4.93
CA GLY A 479 -1.72 44.45 3.59
C GLY A 479 -2.35 45.55 2.70
N PRO A 480 -1.78 45.88 1.52
CA PRO A 480 -0.54 45.30 1.04
C PRO A 480 0.65 45.75 1.92
N GLY A 481 1.40 44.78 2.37
CA GLY A 481 2.74 45.04 2.89
C GLY A 481 3.74 44.88 1.73
N THR A 482 4.83 45.67 1.73
CA THR A 482 5.87 45.55 0.70
C THR A 482 7.16 45.08 1.32
N MET A 483 7.68 43.94 0.88
CA MET A 483 8.96 43.41 1.30
C MET A 483 10.12 44.20 0.66
N LEU A 484 11.32 44.05 1.18
CA LEU A 484 12.52 44.74 0.67
C LEU A 484 12.84 44.40 -0.79
N ASP A 485 12.42 43.24 -1.27
CA ASP A 485 12.53 42.78 -2.67
C ASP A 485 11.42 43.29 -3.59
N GLY A 486 10.48 44.09 -3.06
CA GLY A 486 9.37 44.67 -3.81
C GLY A 486 8.13 43.79 -3.91
N HIS A 487 8.13 42.58 -3.32
CA HIS A 487 6.94 41.70 -3.34
C HIS A 487 5.85 42.19 -2.38
N GLU A 488 4.61 42.22 -2.87
CA GLU A 488 3.45 42.56 -2.04
C GLU A 488 2.97 41.33 -1.26
N ILE A 489 2.75 41.52 0.04
CA ILE A 489 2.33 40.49 0.98
C ILE A 489 1.06 40.87 1.71
N ALA A 490 0.30 39.85 2.17
CA ALA A 490 -0.73 39.99 3.18
C ALA A 490 -0.31 39.23 4.44
N VAL A 491 -0.55 39.85 5.60
CA VAL A 491 -0.15 39.30 6.91
C VAL A 491 -1.41 39.01 7.73
N LYS A 492 -1.57 37.76 8.17
CA LYS A 492 -2.61 37.33 9.12
C LYS A 492 -1.98 37.20 10.51
N ARG A 493 -2.32 38.13 11.41
CA ARG A 493 -1.83 38.17 12.79
C ARG A 493 -2.82 37.48 13.72
N LEU A 494 -2.36 36.55 14.52
CA LEU A 494 -3.19 35.80 15.45
C LEU A 494 -3.56 36.63 16.69
N SER A 495 -4.80 36.51 17.17
CA SER A 495 -5.22 37.15 18.43
C SER A 495 -4.57 36.46 19.63
N LYS A 496 -3.97 37.26 20.53
CA LYS A 496 -3.23 36.79 21.72
C LYS A 496 -4.10 36.01 22.72
N SER A 497 -5.43 36.15 22.68
CA SER A 497 -6.34 35.61 23.70
C SER A 497 -7.03 34.29 23.32
N SER A 498 -6.79 33.73 22.11
CA SER A 498 -7.54 32.58 21.59
C SER A 498 -6.71 31.29 21.59
N GLY A 499 -6.98 30.39 22.55
CA GLY A 499 -6.40 29.04 22.54
C GLY A 499 -6.84 28.19 21.33
N GLN A 500 -7.98 28.51 20.70
CA GLN A 500 -8.45 27.91 19.44
C GLN A 500 -7.60 28.42 18.27
N GLY A 501 -7.26 29.70 18.22
CA GLY A 501 -6.45 30.29 17.17
C GLY A 501 -5.05 29.68 17.06
N LEU A 502 -4.43 29.23 18.15
CA LEU A 502 -3.13 28.54 18.10
C LEU A 502 -3.22 27.19 17.39
N LYS A 503 -4.31 26.45 17.58
CA LYS A 503 -4.56 25.17 16.87
C LYS A 503 -4.79 25.41 15.38
N GLU A 504 -5.57 26.42 15.05
CA GLU A 504 -5.84 26.83 13.66
C GLU A 504 -4.57 27.31 12.97
N PHE A 505 -3.75 28.11 13.65
CA PHE A 505 -2.44 28.56 13.16
C PHE A 505 -1.51 27.38 12.85
N LYS A 506 -1.34 26.45 13.81
CA LYS A 506 -0.50 25.24 13.59
C LYS A 506 -1.01 24.40 12.42
N ASN A 507 -2.33 24.20 12.34
CA ASN A 507 -2.95 23.43 11.27
C ASN A 507 -2.72 24.11 9.91
N GLU A 508 -2.90 25.43 9.82
CA GLU A 508 -2.73 26.21 8.60
C GLU A 508 -1.26 26.20 8.14
N VAL A 509 -0.30 26.37 9.05
CA VAL A 509 1.14 26.27 8.76
C VAL A 509 1.48 24.89 8.18
N ILE A 510 1.06 23.80 8.82
CA ILE A 510 1.36 22.41 8.40
C ILE A 510 0.76 22.11 7.03
N LEU A 511 -0.49 22.51 6.80
CA LEU A 511 -1.20 22.22 5.56
C LEU A 511 -0.66 23.06 4.39
N CYS A 512 -0.49 24.36 4.61
CA CYS A 512 -0.06 25.28 3.56
C CYS A 512 1.38 25.05 3.11
N ALA A 513 2.27 24.57 4.00
CA ALA A 513 3.62 24.15 3.62
C ALA A 513 3.62 23.00 2.60
N LYS A 514 2.57 22.16 2.63
CA LYS A 514 2.46 20.95 1.82
C LYS A 514 1.55 21.08 0.58
N LEU A 515 0.86 22.22 0.44
CA LEU A 515 -0.12 22.45 -0.63
C LEU A 515 0.37 23.48 -1.63
N GLN A 516 0.50 23.09 -2.89
CA GLN A 516 0.85 24.00 -3.99
C GLN A 516 -0.09 23.79 -5.18
N HIS A 517 -0.97 24.75 -5.41
CA HIS A 517 -1.89 24.71 -6.56
C HIS A 517 -2.28 26.14 -6.97
N ARG A 518 -2.47 26.38 -8.26
CA ARG A 518 -2.79 27.72 -8.81
C ARG A 518 -4.09 28.32 -8.27
N ASN A 519 -5.03 27.48 -7.79
CA ASN A 519 -6.31 27.92 -7.21
C ASN A 519 -6.33 27.82 -5.67
N LEU A 520 -5.17 27.76 -5.03
CA LEU A 520 -4.97 27.92 -3.58
C LEU A 520 -4.10 29.13 -3.30
N VAL A 521 -4.37 29.85 -2.21
CA VAL A 521 -3.54 30.98 -1.79
C VAL A 521 -2.19 30.46 -1.31
N LYS A 522 -1.11 31.04 -1.83
CA LYS A 522 0.25 30.66 -1.47
C LYS A 522 0.64 31.28 -0.14
N VAL A 523 1.10 30.45 0.81
CA VAL A 523 1.79 30.91 2.02
C VAL A 523 3.25 31.13 1.70
N LEU A 524 3.76 32.31 2.03
CA LEU A 524 5.13 32.72 1.77
C LEU A 524 6.06 32.43 2.96
N GLY A 525 5.51 32.36 4.17
CA GLY A 525 6.23 32.07 5.38
C GLY A 525 5.45 32.36 6.65
N CYS A 526 6.12 32.28 7.78
CA CYS A 526 5.52 32.57 9.09
C CYS A 526 6.50 33.33 10.01
N CYS A 527 5.95 33.98 11.02
CA CYS A 527 6.70 34.56 12.13
C CYS A 527 6.18 33.98 13.44
N VAL A 528 7.09 33.47 14.25
CA VAL A 528 6.84 33.02 15.62
C VAL A 528 7.90 33.62 16.51
N GLU A 529 7.60 34.77 17.12
CA GLU A 529 8.54 35.50 17.96
C GLU A 529 7.82 35.98 19.23
N GLY A 530 8.21 35.44 20.37
CA GLY A 530 7.56 35.68 21.66
C GLY A 530 6.09 35.25 21.61
N GLU A 531 5.19 36.19 21.90
CA GLU A 531 3.75 35.98 21.85
C GLU A 531 3.13 36.21 20.45
N GLU A 532 3.92 36.78 19.51
CA GLU A 532 3.46 37.09 18.17
C GLU A 532 3.49 35.85 17.26
N LYS A 533 2.40 35.59 16.57
CA LYS A 533 2.24 34.51 15.59
C LYS A 533 1.54 35.05 14.36
N MET A 534 2.22 34.98 13.22
CA MET A 534 1.74 35.56 11.97
C MET A 534 2.02 34.62 10.81
N LEU A 535 1.11 34.63 9.83
CA LEU A 535 1.26 33.97 8.53
C LEU A 535 1.39 35.04 7.44
N LEU A 536 2.30 34.84 6.52
CA LEU A 536 2.53 35.71 5.38
C LEU A 536 2.02 35.02 4.12
N TYR A 537 1.16 35.68 3.38
CA TYR A 537 0.52 35.21 2.16
C TYR A 537 0.89 36.10 0.98
N GLU A 538 0.74 35.57 -0.24
CA GLU A 538 0.65 36.41 -1.43
C GLU A 538 -0.53 37.37 -1.30
N TYR A 539 -0.35 38.62 -1.73
CA TYR A 539 -1.40 39.63 -1.66
C TYR A 539 -2.45 39.44 -2.78
N MET A 540 -3.74 39.52 -2.42
CA MET A 540 -4.87 39.38 -3.32
C MET A 540 -5.60 40.70 -3.51
N PRO A 541 -5.30 41.48 -4.56
CA PRO A 541 -5.79 42.87 -4.70
C PRO A 541 -7.28 42.99 -4.92
N ASN A 542 -7.92 41.97 -5.54
CA ASN A 542 -9.37 41.97 -5.77
C ASN A 542 -10.17 41.41 -4.59
N ARG A 543 -9.54 41.27 -3.39
CA ARG A 543 -10.20 40.85 -2.16
C ARG A 543 -10.92 39.49 -2.28
N SER A 544 -11.99 39.28 -1.52
CA SER A 544 -12.77 38.04 -1.50
C SER A 544 -14.00 38.12 -2.40
N LEU A 545 -14.44 36.97 -2.89
CA LEU A 545 -15.56 36.81 -3.83
C LEU A 545 -16.90 37.33 -3.26
N ASP A 546 -17.11 37.30 -1.93
CA ASP A 546 -18.29 37.83 -1.27
C ASP A 546 -18.45 39.33 -1.49
N SER A 547 -17.36 40.11 -1.55
CA SER A 547 -17.39 41.54 -1.83
C SER A 547 -17.96 41.86 -3.21
N PHE A 548 -17.89 40.92 -4.15
CA PHE A 548 -18.50 41.07 -5.48
C PHE A 548 -19.92 40.50 -5.54
N ILE A 549 -20.20 39.38 -4.87
CA ILE A 549 -21.49 38.71 -4.99
C ILE A 549 -22.58 39.49 -4.24
N PHE A 550 -22.27 40.01 -3.05
CA PHE A 550 -23.26 40.63 -2.16
C PHE A 550 -23.36 42.16 -2.29
N ASP A 551 -22.44 42.80 -2.98
CA ASP A 551 -22.49 44.22 -3.33
C ASP A 551 -23.20 44.43 -4.69
N PRO A 552 -24.35 45.14 -4.74
CA PRO A 552 -25.11 45.36 -5.97
C PRO A 552 -24.34 46.10 -7.06
N ALA A 553 -23.36 46.94 -6.71
CA ALA A 553 -22.52 47.67 -7.65
C ALA A 553 -21.43 46.79 -8.20
N GLN A 554 -20.73 46.07 -7.33
CA GLN A 554 -19.61 45.18 -7.70
C GLN A 554 -20.09 43.93 -8.43
N SER A 555 -21.29 43.42 -8.14
CA SER A 555 -21.83 42.21 -8.77
C SER A 555 -22.04 42.37 -10.27
N LYS A 556 -22.20 43.59 -10.77
CA LYS A 556 -22.28 43.90 -12.21
C LYS A 556 -20.96 43.79 -12.96
N LEU A 557 -19.83 43.84 -12.24
CA LEU A 557 -18.49 43.65 -12.80
C LEU A 557 -18.19 42.18 -13.12
N LEU A 558 -18.96 41.25 -12.52
CA LEU A 558 -18.85 39.83 -12.81
C LEU A 558 -19.93 39.44 -13.84
N ASP A 559 -19.58 39.40 -15.09
CA ASP A 559 -20.42 38.82 -16.13
C ASP A 559 -20.54 37.29 -15.99
N TRP A 560 -21.45 36.67 -16.71
CA TRP A 560 -21.69 35.23 -16.58
C TRP A 560 -20.48 34.39 -16.97
N PRO A 561 -19.72 34.64 -18.04
CA PRO A 561 -18.49 33.94 -18.36
C PRO A 561 -17.46 33.99 -17.21
N THR A 562 -17.25 35.15 -16.59
CA THR A 562 -16.34 35.33 -15.47
C THR A 562 -16.80 34.52 -14.25
N ARG A 563 -18.10 34.56 -13.91
CA ARG A 563 -18.67 33.73 -12.83
C ARG A 563 -18.46 32.24 -13.07
N PHE A 564 -18.71 31.79 -14.29
CA PHE A 564 -18.52 30.37 -14.66
C PHE A 564 -17.04 29.95 -14.58
N ASN A 565 -16.13 30.79 -15.02
CA ASN A 565 -14.68 30.54 -14.93
C ASN A 565 -14.23 30.46 -13.46
N ILE A 566 -14.75 31.34 -12.60
CA ILE A 566 -14.50 31.32 -11.15
C ILE A 566 -14.98 29.99 -10.55
N LEU A 567 -16.21 29.55 -10.84
CA LEU A 567 -16.75 28.27 -10.36
C LEU A 567 -15.90 27.07 -10.81
N CYS A 568 -15.51 27.03 -12.07
CA CYS A 568 -14.65 25.98 -12.62
C CYS A 568 -13.27 25.95 -11.94
N ALA A 569 -12.72 27.10 -11.61
CA ALA A 569 -11.41 27.20 -10.97
C ALA A 569 -11.47 26.81 -9.48
N ILE A 570 -12.55 27.18 -8.76
CA ILE A 570 -12.82 26.70 -7.39
C ILE A 570 -12.96 25.17 -7.39
N ALA A 571 -13.74 24.61 -8.35
CA ALA A 571 -13.91 23.17 -8.47
C ALA A 571 -12.56 22.44 -8.70
N ARG A 572 -11.65 23.00 -9.50
CA ARG A 572 -10.29 22.47 -9.69
C ARG A 572 -9.47 22.53 -8.41
N GLY A 573 -9.56 23.62 -7.64
CA GLY A 573 -8.91 23.72 -6.32
C GLY A 573 -9.42 22.67 -5.34
N LEU A 574 -10.74 22.42 -5.31
CA LEU A 574 -11.36 21.39 -4.49
C LEU A 574 -10.98 19.97 -4.94
N LEU A 575 -10.94 19.73 -6.25
CA LEU A 575 -10.51 18.45 -6.80
C LEU A 575 -9.06 18.15 -6.37
N TYR A 576 -8.18 19.16 -6.48
CA TYR A 576 -6.82 19.04 -5.99
C TYR A 576 -6.79 18.68 -4.50
N LEU A 577 -7.53 19.37 -3.63
CA LEU A 577 -7.57 19.07 -2.19
C LEU A 577 -8.11 17.67 -1.87
N HIS A 578 -9.12 17.20 -2.62
CA HIS A 578 -9.82 15.94 -2.33
C HIS A 578 -9.19 14.72 -3.00
N GLN A 579 -8.52 14.88 -4.15
CA GLN A 579 -8.04 13.75 -4.97
C GLN A 579 -6.58 13.90 -5.40
N ASP A 580 -6.19 15.06 -5.97
CA ASP A 580 -4.91 15.20 -6.66
C ASP A 580 -3.79 15.61 -5.70
N SER A 581 -4.12 16.22 -4.56
CA SER A 581 -3.12 16.53 -3.54
C SER A 581 -2.67 15.26 -2.82
N ARG A 582 -1.43 15.23 -2.43
CA ARG A 582 -0.85 14.15 -1.64
C ARG A 582 -1.59 13.86 -0.34
N LEU A 583 -2.19 14.89 0.25
CA LEU A 583 -3.00 14.83 1.45
C LEU A 583 -4.45 15.02 1.04
N ARG A 584 -5.32 14.06 1.33
CA ARG A 584 -6.77 14.27 1.16
C ARG A 584 -7.23 15.24 2.23
N ILE A 585 -7.63 16.43 1.82
CA ILE A 585 -7.98 17.53 2.72
C ILE A 585 -9.42 17.95 2.49
N ILE A 586 -10.18 17.96 3.58
CA ILE A 586 -11.52 18.57 3.62
C ILE A 586 -11.36 19.94 4.25
N HIS A 587 -11.72 20.99 3.53
CA HIS A 587 -11.55 22.39 3.94
C HIS A 587 -12.38 22.76 5.16
N ARG A 588 -13.62 22.29 5.27
CA ARG A 588 -14.60 22.45 6.33
C ARG A 588 -15.13 23.88 6.58
N ASP A 589 -14.59 24.89 5.90
CA ASP A 589 -15.06 26.29 5.99
C ASP A 589 -15.04 26.96 4.60
N LEU A 590 -15.57 26.26 3.58
CA LEU A 590 -15.63 26.79 2.23
C LEU A 590 -16.83 27.77 2.10
N LYS A 591 -16.52 29.05 1.94
CA LYS A 591 -17.48 30.15 1.81
C LYS A 591 -16.94 31.23 0.88
N ALA A 592 -17.79 32.12 0.39
CA ALA A 592 -17.38 33.16 -0.56
C ALA A 592 -16.30 34.11 -0.03
N SER A 593 -16.27 34.36 1.29
CA SER A 593 -15.23 35.19 1.94
C SER A 593 -13.87 34.51 2.01
N ASN A 594 -13.81 33.17 1.87
CA ASN A 594 -12.56 32.40 1.83
C ASN A 594 -12.11 32.09 0.40
N ILE A 595 -12.75 32.68 -0.62
CA ILE A 595 -12.32 32.67 -2.02
C ILE A 595 -11.76 34.04 -2.35
N LEU A 596 -10.44 34.16 -2.47
CA LEU A 596 -9.78 35.39 -2.81
C LEU A 596 -9.53 35.48 -4.31
N LEU A 597 -9.47 36.72 -4.85
CA LEU A 597 -9.32 36.97 -6.28
C LEU A 597 -7.99 37.68 -6.56
N ASP A 598 -7.20 37.13 -7.48
CA ASP A 598 -5.94 37.75 -7.91
C ASP A 598 -6.18 38.92 -8.86
N ASN A 599 -5.10 39.58 -9.34
CA ASN A 599 -5.16 40.68 -10.31
C ASN A 599 -5.98 40.39 -11.58
N ASN A 600 -6.07 39.12 -11.98
CA ASN A 600 -6.75 38.67 -13.19
C ASN A 600 -8.12 38.05 -12.90
N MET A 601 -8.68 38.27 -11.73
CA MET A 601 -9.94 37.68 -11.26
C MET A 601 -9.93 36.15 -11.16
N ASN A 602 -8.74 35.51 -11.09
CA ASN A 602 -8.66 34.08 -10.84
C ASN A 602 -8.90 33.80 -9.34
N PRO A 603 -9.76 32.83 -9.00
CA PRO A 603 -10.05 32.50 -7.61
C PRO A 603 -8.96 31.63 -7.00
N LYS A 604 -8.69 31.87 -5.73
CA LYS A 604 -7.81 31.08 -4.88
C LYS A 604 -8.51 30.80 -3.55
N ILE A 605 -8.58 29.54 -3.14
CA ILE A 605 -9.13 29.11 -1.86
C ILE A 605 -8.13 29.45 -0.76
N SER A 606 -8.61 30.04 0.33
CA SER A 606 -7.82 30.51 1.48
C SER A 606 -8.38 29.99 2.80
N ASP A 607 -7.67 30.21 3.91
CA ASP A 607 -8.05 29.91 5.29
C ASP A 607 -8.23 28.42 5.61
N PHE A 608 -7.11 27.71 5.72
CA PHE A 608 -7.06 26.27 6.05
C PHE A 608 -7.02 25.98 7.56
N GLY A 609 -7.28 26.95 8.41
CA GLY A 609 -7.21 26.79 9.87
C GLY A 609 -8.13 25.68 10.40
N LEU A 610 -9.31 25.52 9.82
CA LEU A 610 -10.28 24.46 10.17
C LEU A 610 -10.15 23.19 9.31
N ALA A 611 -9.29 23.17 8.30
CA ALA A 611 -9.16 22.04 7.39
C ALA A 611 -8.72 20.76 8.12
N LYS A 612 -9.16 19.61 7.61
CA LYS A 612 -8.83 18.30 8.18
C LYS A 612 -8.19 17.42 7.12
N MET A 613 -7.02 16.86 7.45
CA MET A 613 -6.45 15.76 6.70
C MET A 613 -7.27 14.49 6.95
N CYS A 614 -7.70 13.83 5.88
CA CYS A 614 -8.26 12.49 5.93
C CYS A 614 -7.16 11.53 5.54
N GLY A 615 -6.96 10.45 6.32
CA GLY A 615 -6.01 9.40 5.95
C GLY A 615 -6.36 8.84 4.58
N GLY A 616 -5.36 8.51 3.77
CA GLY A 616 -5.50 8.16 2.35
C GLY A 616 -6.51 7.05 2.03
N ASP A 617 -6.96 6.26 3.02
CA ASP A 617 -7.83 5.10 2.87
C ASP A 617 -9.20 5.24 3.57
N GLN A 618 -9.53 6.42 4.14
CA GLN A 618 -10.84 6.63 4.75
C GLN A 618 -11.86 7.04 3.69
N VAL A 619 -12.76 6.13 3.32
CA VAL A 619 -13.94 6.39 2.47
C VAL A 619 -14.96 7.23 3.23
N GLU A 620 -14.99 7.13 4.58
CA GLU A 620 -15.84 7.91 5.47
C GLU A 620 -15.01 8.47 6.64
N GLY A 621 -15.05 9.77 6.82
CA GLY A 621 -14.42 10.45 7.95
C GLY A 621 -15.45 10.88 8.99
N ASN A 622 -15.48 10.23 10.16
CA ASN A 622 -16.30 10.70 11.28
C ASN A 622 -15.66 11.93 11.92
N THR A 623 -16.44 12.99 12.09
CA THR A 623 -16.03 14.16 12.86
C THR A 623 -16.69 14.12 14.24
N ASN A 624 -15.88 14.22 15.30
CA ASN A 624 -16.40 14.34 16.68
C ASN A 624 -16.88 15.76 17.00
N ARG A 625 -16.70 16.70 16.08
CA ARG A 625 -17.12 18.10 16.23
C ARG A 625 -17.53 18.66 14.88
N ILE A 626 -18.75 19.17 14.79
CA ILE A 626 -19.22 19.98 13.67
C ILE A 626 -18.54 21.34 13.76
N VAL A 627 -17.83 21.75 12.72
CA VAL A 627 -17.14 23.04 12.61
C VAL A 627 -17.38 23.61 11.21
N GLY A 628 -17.23 24.91 11.08
CA GLY A 628 -17.49 25.68 9.87
C GLY A 628 -18.60 26.70 10.13
N THR A 629 -18.83 27.59 9.17
CA THR A 629 -19.85 28.68 9.22
C THR A 629 -20.93 28.44 8.19
#